data_00b53baa307a1a3c3391934a6e2236be
#
_entry.id   00b53baa307a1a3c3391934a6e2236be
#
_cell.length_a   1.000
_cell.length_b   1.000
_cell.length_c   1.000
_cell.angle_alpha   90.00
_cell.angle_beta   90.00
_cell.angle_gamma   90.00
#
_symmetry.space_group_name_H-M   'P 1'
#
loop_
_entity.id
_entity.type
_entity.pdbx_description
1 polymer ?
#
loop_
_entity_poly.entity_id
_entity_poly.type
_entity_poly.pdbx_seq_one_letter_code
_entity_poly.pdbx_strand_id
1 'polypeptide(L)'
;NTGARAEEAATLLIRDLSLPKKKGLAVVTITGKGNKTRRCPLWQHTREALSSIIKNRTEDDHVFLNRVGQPITRFGIYEMVTRYAEKIEDKMPTIKKKRVSPHTIRHTTATHLLQSGVDINTIRAWLGHVSINTTNIYAEVNMEMKAKALSNCEIEKKYKVKSHWKDDKKLMDFLDSL
;
A
#
# COMPACT_ATOMS: atom_id res chain seq x y z
N ASN A 1 -3.49 -7.10 0.95
CA ASN A 1 -3.53 -6.17 2.08
C ASN A 1 -2.14 -5.60 2.40
N THR A 2 -1.13 -6.42 2.75
CA THR A 2 0.19 -5.95 3.18
C THR A 2 1.19 -5.72 2.05
N GLY A 3 1.00 -6.32 0.89
CA GLY A 3 1.98 -6.33 -0.19
C GLY A 3 3.31 -7.02 0.18
N ALA A 4 3.28 -7.97 1.12
CA ALA A 4 4.47 -8.73 1.53
C ALA A 4 5.14 -9.43 0.34
N ARG A 5 6.46 -9.59 0.39
CA ARG A 5 7.18 -10.43 -0.57
C ARG A 5 6.88 -11.91 -0.31
N ALA A 6 6.99 -12.74 -1.32
CA ALA A 6 6.74 -14.19 -1.16
C ALA A 6 7.62 -14.80 -0.05
N GLU A 7 8.90 -14.43 0.02
CA GLU A 7 9.80 -14.87 1.08
C GLU A 7 9.35 -14.41 2.47
N GLU A 8 8.98 -13.13 2.60
CA GLU A 8 8.49 -12.56 3.86
C GLU A 8 7.21 -13.26 4.34
N ALA A 9 6.33 -13.64 3.43
CA ALA A 9 5.13 -14.40 3.76
C ALA A 9 5.45 -15.86 4.12
N ALA A 10 6.41 -16.48 3.42
CA ALA A 10 6.80 -17.87 3.68
C ALA A 10 7.45 -18.04 5.06
N THR A 11 8.21 -17.04 5.53
CA THR A 11 8.93 -17.08 6.81
C THR A 11 8.14 -16.49 7.98
N LEU A 12 6.90 -16.03 7.76
CA LEU A 12 6.08 -15.41 8.80
C LEU A 12 5.68 -16.43 9.87
N LEU A 13 5.94 -16.09 11.13
CA LEU A 13 5.57 -16.91 12.29
C LEU A 13 4.27 -16.39 12.95
N ILE A 14 3.62 -17.25 13.71
CA ILE A 14 2.37 -16.88 14.41
C ILE A 14 2.61 -15.76 15.41
N ARG A 15 3.75 -15.74 16.12
CA ARG A 15 4.15 -14.65 17.02
C ARG A 15 4.28 -13.28 16.36
N ASP A 16 4.43 -13.21 15.04
CA ASP A 16 4.49 -11.96 14.30
C ASP A 16 3.11 -11.33 14.07
N LEU A 17 2.04 -12.04 14.48
CA LEU A 17 0.66 -11.61 14.35
C LEU A 17 0.13 -11.08 15.68
N SER A 18 -0.36 -9.85 15.69
CA SER A 18 -1.16 -9.30 16.79
C SER A 18 -2.63 -9.28 16.37
N LEU A 19 -3.38 -10.30 16.78
CA LEU A 19 -4.79 -10.50 16.40
C LEU A 19 -5.70 -10.39 17.64
N PRO A 20 -6.10 -9.18 18.07
CA PRO A 20 -6.92 -9.00 19.28
C PRO A 20 -8.29 -9.67 19.12
N LYS A 21 -8.74 -10.42 20.14
CA LYS A 21 -10.04 -11.12 20.15
C LYS A 21 -11.24 -10.17 20.20
N LYS A 22 -11.07 -8.98 20.79
CA LYS A 22 -12.09 -7.93 20.91
C LYS A 22 -11.76 -6.75 19.97
N LYS A 23 -12.47 -5.62 20.11
CA LYS A 23 -12.16 -4.39 19.33
C LYS A 23 -10.69 -4.02 19.50
N GLY A 24 -9.99 -3.90 18.39
CA GLY A 24 -8.58 -3.54 18.33
C GLY A 24 -8.02 -3.71 16.93
N LEU A 25 -6.92 -3.01 16.65
CA LEU A 25 -6.25 -3.06 15.36
C LEU A 25 -5.45 -4.37 15.24
N ALA A 26 -5.82 -5.21 14.29
CA ALA A 26 -5.01 -6.37 13.93
C ALA A 26 -3.79 -5.90 13.13
N VAL A 27 -2.62 -6.40 13.51
CA VAL A 27 -1.33 -5.98 12.94
C VAL A 27 -0.47 -7.20 12.65
N VAL A 28 0.29 -7.16 11.56
CA VAL A 28 1.37 -8.10 11.28
C VAL A 28 2.71 -7.36 11.29
N THR A 29 3.70 -7.97 11.93
CA THR A 29 5.10 -7.55 11.88
C THR A 29 5.82 -8.36 10.80
N ILE A 30 6.35 -7.71 9.78
CA ILE A 30 7.01 -8.36 8.66
C ILE A 30 8.49 -8.04 8.71
N THR A 31 9.31 -9.07 8.77
CA THR A 31 10.79 -8.96 8.71
C THR A 31 11.26 -9.13 7.27
N GLY A 32 11.94 -8.13 6.75
CA GLY A 32 12.47 -8.09 5.39
C GLY A 32 14.01 -8.24 5.34
N LYS A 33 14.57 -8.00 4.16
CA LYS A 33 16.02 -8.06 3.91
C LYS A 33 16.78 -7.15 4.89
N GLY A 34 17.84 -7.69 5.47
CA GLY A 34 18.68 -6.98 6.45
C GLY A 34 18.02 -6.87 7.83
N ASN A 35 17.15 -7.79 8.18
CA ASN A 35 16.44 -7.86 9.45
C ASN A 35 15.62 -6.60 9.78
N LYS A 36 15.23 -5.84 8.75
CA LYS A 36 14.40 -4.65 8.92
C LYS A 36 12.95 -5.06 9.07
N THR A 37 12.33 -4.63 10.16
CA THR A 37 10.93 -4.92 10.46
C THR A 37 10.02 -3.76 10.06
N ARG A 38 8.78 -4.09 9.68
CA ARG A 38 7.69 -3.14 9.50
C ARG A 38 6.37 -3.71 10.01
N ARG A 39 5.51 -2.85 10.48
CA ARG A 39 4.18 -3.21 10.98
C ARG A 39 3.13 -2.77 9.98
N CYS A 40 2.25 -3.70 9.60
CA CYS A 40 1.16 -3.42 8.68
C CYS A 40 -0.19 -3.76 9.35
N PRO A 41 -1.17 -2.85 9.32
CA PRO A 41 -2.51 -3.16 9.78
C PRO A 41 -3.18 -4.17 8.84
N LEU A 42 -4.05 -4.99 9.41
CA LEU A 42 -4.79 -6.01 8.69
C LEU A 42 -6.28 -5.64 8.63
N TRP A 43 -6.89 -5.94 7.49
CA TRP A 43 -8.34 -5.84 7.36
C TRP A 43 -9.04 -6.88 8.23
N GLN A 44 -10.28 -6.60 8.60
CA GLN A 44 -11.10 -7.47 9.44
C GLN A 44 -11.18 -8.90 8.88
N HIS A 45 -11.53 -9.06 7.60
CA HIS A 45 -11.62 -10.37 6.97
C HIS A 45 -10.27 -11.11 6.90
N THR A 46 -9.15 -10.37 6.77
CA THR A 46 -7.80 -10.96 6.82
C THR A 46 -7.49 -11.47 8.22
N ARG A 47 -7.85 -10.72 9.26
CA ARG A 47 -7.73 -11.15 10.66
C ARG A 47 -8.50 -12.44 10.91
N GLU A 48 -9.75 -12.50 10.46
CA GLU A 48 -10.61 -13.68 10.64
C GLU A 48 -10.04 -14.91 9.93
N ALA A 49 -9.61 -14.76 8.67
CA ALA A 49 -8.98 -15.83 7.92
C ALA A 49 -7.69 -16.32 8.60
N LEU A 50 -6.81 -15.41 9.04
CA LEU A 50 -5.59 -15.77 9.77
C LEU A 50 -5.92 -16.49 11.08
N SER A 51 -6.85 -15.97 11.88
CA SER A 51 -7.26 -16.60 13.13
C SER A 51 -7.78 -18.03 12.93
N SER A 52 -8.45 -18.30 11.81
CA SER A 52 -8.95 -19.63 11.47
C SER A 52 -7.81 -20.60 11.14
N ILE A 53 -6.81 -20.20 10.36
CA ILE A 53 -5.72 -21.10 9.92
C ILE A 53 -4.68 -21.37 11.00
N ILE A 54 -4.51 -20.46 11.98
CA ILE A 54 -3.53 -20.63 13.07
C ILE A 54 -4.12 -21.30 14.32
N LYS A 55 -5.40 -21.64 14.30
CA LYS A 55 -6.09 -22.24 15.46
C LYS A 55 -5.38 -23.50 15.94
N ASN A 56 -5.18 -23.61 17.26
CA ASN A 56 -4.52 -24.72 17.93
C ASN A 56 -3.04 -24.92 17.54
N ARG A 57 -2.35 -23.86 17.16
CA ARG A 57 -0.92 -23.90 16.80
C ARG A 57 -0.12 -22.99 17.74
N THR A 58 1.18 -23.22 17.83
CA THR A 58 2.08 -22.47 18.72
C THR A 58 2.58 -21.18 18.08
N GLU A 59 3.07 -20.25 18.88
CA GLU A 59 3.58 -18.96 18.41
C GLU A 59 4.81 -19.11 17.50
N ASP A 60 5.58 -20.17 17.66
CA ASP A 60 6.78 -20.46 16.87
C ASP A 60 6.50 -21.16 15.53
N ASP A 61 5.25 -21.57 15.30
CA ASP A 61 4.86 -22.18 14.04
C ASP A 61 4.79 -21.13 12.91
N HIS A 62 5.10 -21.56 11.69
CA HIS A 62 4.90 -20.75 10.50
C HIS A 62 3.40 -20.53 10.25
N VAL A 63 2.99 -19.32 9.90
CA VAL A 63 1.58 -19.00 9.63
C VAL A 63 1.04 -19.84 8.46
N PHE A 64 1.81 -19.93 7.39
CA PHE A 64 1.39 -20.62 6.15
C PHE A 64 2.06 -21.96 5.98
N LEU A 65 1.25 -22.99 5.85
CA LEU A 65 1.70 -24.35 5.59
C LEU A 65 1.28 -24.82 4.19
N ASN A 66 2.03 -25.75 3.65
CA ASN A 66 1.68 -26.46 2.43
C ASN A 66 0.64 -27.57 2.72
N ARG A 67 0.26 -28.35 1.70
CA ARG A 67 -0.76 -29.41 1.82
C ARG A 67 -0.37 -30.58 2.73
N VAL A 68 0.93 -30.75 2.96
CA VAL A 68 1.46 -31.80 3.83
C VAL A 68 1.83 -31.30 5.23
N GLY A 69 1.39 -30.08 5.57
CA GLY A 69 1.58 -29.51 6.90
C GLY A 69 2.98 -28.93 7.16
N GLN A 70 3.84 -28.83 6.15
CA GLN A 70 5.16 -28.22 6.26
C GLN A 70 5.11 -26.72 5.92
N PRO A 71 6.04 -25.90 6.40
CA PRO A 71 6.12 -24.49 6.03
C PRO A 71 6.12 -24.31 4.51
N ILE A 72 5.28 -23.40 4.01
CA ILE A 72 5.24 -23.09 2.59
C ILE A 72 6.52 -22.36 2.19
N THR A 73 7.05 -22.67 0.99
CA THR A 73 8.20 -21.96 0.43
C THR A 73 7.77 -20.77 -0.43
N ARG A 74 8.70 -19.86 -0.74
CA ARG A 74 8.46 -18.79 -1.71
C ARG A 74 8.00 -19.31 -3.08
N PHE A 75 8.50 -20.50 -3.48
CA PHE A 75 8.08 -21.14 -4.72
C PHE A 75 6.66 -21.68 -4.64
N GLY A 76 6.29 -22.29 -3.51
CA GLY A 76 4.91 -22.72 -3.26
C GLY A 76 3.91 -21.58 -3.25
N ILE A 77 4.30 -20.40 -2.74
CA ILE A 77 3.47 -19.17 -2.83
C ILE A 77 3.35 -18.73 -4.29
N TYR A 78 4.44 -18.76 -5.06
CA TYR A 78 4.42 -18.41 -6.48
C TYR A 78 3.46 -19.32 -7.25
N GLU A 79 3.60 -20.64 -7.11
CA GLU A 79 2.74 -21.63 -7.76
C GLU A 79 1.27 -21.46 -7.35
N MET A 80 1.01 -21.18 -6.06
CA MET A 80 -0.32 -20.93 -5.56
C MET A 80 -0.95 -19.71 -6.26
N VAL A 81 -0.22 -18.60 -6.35
CA VAL A 81 -0.69 -17.37 -7.01
C VAL A 81 -0.97 -17.62 -8.49
N THR A 82 -0.05 -18.27 -9.19
CA THR A 82 -0.21 -18.60 -10.63
C THR A 82 -1.45 -19.47 -10.86
N ARG A 83 -1.59 -20.55 -10.08
CA ARG A 83 -2.74 -21.46 -10.17
C ARG A 83 -4.09 -20.75 -9.89
N TYR A 84 -4.14 -19.80 -8.94
CA TYR A 84 -5.36 -19.04 -8.70
C TYR A 84 -5.61 -18.02 -9.81
N ALA A 85 -4.59 -17.43 -10.41
CA ALA A 85 -4.74 -16.57 -11.57
C ALA A 85 -5.33 -17.32 -12.76
N GLU A 86 -4.82 -18.51 -13.07
CA GLU A 86 -5.33 -19.39 -14.13
C GLU A 86 -6.83 -19.74 -13.92
N LYS A 87 -7.23 -20.04 -12.68
CA LYS A 87 -8.64 -20.36 -12.36
C LYS A 87 -9.63 -19.23 -12.60
N ILE A 88 -9.18 -17.99 -12.63
CA ILE A 88 -10.04 -16.83 -12.84
C ILE A 88 -9.91 -16.23 -14.25
N GLU A 89 -9.04 -16.77 -15.10
CA GLU A 89 -8.82 -16.28 -16.46
C GLU A 89 -10.12 -16.24 -17.30
N ASP A 90 -10.98 -17.23 -17.18
CA ASP A 90 -12.26 -17.28 -17.91
C ASP A 90 -13.22 -16.16 -17.47
N LYS A 91 -13.13 -15.76 -16.19
CA LYS A 91 -13.97 -14.68 -15.63
C LYS A 91 -13.36 -13.30 -15.85
N MET A 92 -12.05 -13.25 -16.04
CA MET A 92 -11.27 -12.01 -16.21
C MET A 92 -10.27 -12.14 -17.36
N PRO A 93 -10.67 -12.04 -18.62
CA PRO A 93 -9.79 -12.24 -19.79
C PRO A 93 -8.56 -11.33 -19.82
N THR A 94 -8.61 -10.19 -19.12
CA THR A 94 -7.46 -9.28 -18.99
C THR A 94 -6.28 -9.90 -18.24
N ILE A 95 -6.53 -10.91 -17.40
CA ILE A 95 -5.49 -11.63 -16.65
C ILE A 95 -4.73 -12.58 -17.59
N LYS A 96 -5.40 -13.19 -18.55
CA LYS A 96 -4.81 -14.12 -19.52
C LYS A 96 -3.61 -13.53 -20.28
N LYS A 97 -3.63 -12.21 -20.51
CA LYS A 97 -2.56 -11.48 -21.19
C LYS A 97 -1.43 -11.02 -20.23
N LYS A 98 -1.56 -11.25 -18.92
CA LYS A 98 -0.64 -10.76 -17.91
C LYS A 98 -0.03 -11.93 -17.12
N ARG A 99 1.29 -11.91 -16.95
CA ARG A 99 1.95 -12.85 -16.05
C ARG A 99 1.68 -12.45 -14.59
N VAL A 100 0.69 -13.08 -13.96
CA VAL A 100 0.37 -12.83 -12.55
C VAL A 100 1.35 -13.56 -11.64
N SER A 101 1.95 -12.84 -10.71
CA SER A 101 2.96 -13.34 -9.78
C SER A 101 2.78 -12.66 -8.41
N PRO A 102 3.44 -13.12 -7.34
CA PRO A 102 3.47 -12.40 -6.06
C PRO A 102 3.95 -10.96 -6.19
N HIS A 103 4.86 -10.68 -7.13
CA HIS A 103 5.31 -9.33 -7.45
C HIS A 103 4.18 -8.47 -8.03
N THR A 104 3.38 -9.03 -8.92
CA THR A 104 2.21 -8.34 -9.50
C THR A 104 1.22 -7.96 -8.40
N ILE A 105 0.93 -8.86 -7.44
CA ILE A 105 0.05 -8.57 -6.30
C ILE A 105 0.61 -7.43 -5.45
N ARG A 106 1.92 -7.42 -5.20
CA ARG A 106 2.57 -6.36 -4.45
C ARG A 106 2.50 -5.01 -5.18
N HIS A 107 2.72 -4.99 -6.50
CA HIS A 107 2.54 -3.80 -7.33
C HIS A 107 1.10 -3.28 -7.28
N THR A 108 0.12 -4.18 -7.38
CA THR A 108 -1.30 -3.82 -7.26
C THR A 108 -1.60 -3.22 -5.89
N THR A 109 -1.03 -3.76 -4.81
CA THR A 109 -1.18 -3.18 -3.46
C THR A 109 -0.63 -1.76 -3.40
N ALA A 110 0.55 -1.51 -3.97
CA ALA A 110 1.15 -0.17 -4.02
C ALA A 110 0.26 0.82 -4.77
N THR A 111 -0.23 0.40 -5.95
CA THR A 111 -1.10 1.23 -6.79
C THR A 111 -2.42 1.56 -6.09
N HIS A 112 -3.05 0.58 -5.43
CA HIS A 112 -4.30 0.81 -4.69
C HIS A 112 -4.10 1.75 -3.50
N LEU A 113 -2.99 1.62 -2.74
CA LEU A 113 -2.67 2.56 -1.66
C LEU A 113 -2.51 3.98 -2.20
N LEU A 114 -1.80 4.14 -3.31
CA LEU A 114 -1.60 5.43 -3.95
C LEU A 114 -2.94 6.04 -4.43
N GLN A 115 -3.77 5.25 -5.12
CA GLN A 115 -5.10 5.67 -5.59
C GLN A 115 -6.04 6.04 -4.43
N SER A 116 -5.85 5.43 -3.26
CA SER A 116 -6.57 5.76 -2.04
C SER A 116 -6.03 7.03 -1.34
N GLY A 117 -5.07 7.72 -1.94
CA GLY A 117 -4.52 8.97 -1.40
C GLY A 117 -3.45 8.80 -0.32
N VAL A 118 -2.93 7.58 -0.13
CA VAL A 118 -1.82 7.35 0.80
C VAL A 118 -0.54 7.95 0.23
N ASP A 119 0.17 8.73 1.03
CA ASP A 119 1.41 9.38 0.60
C ASP A 119 2.52 8.37 0.27
N ILE A 120 3.43 8.78 -0.60
CA ILE A 120 4.47 7.91 -1.16
C ILE A 120 5.46 7.39 -0.10
N ASN A 121 5.75 8.17 0.95
CA ASN A 121 6.66 7.76 2.02
C ASN A 121 6.00 6.71 2.90
N THR A 122 4.70 6.85 3.18
CA THR A 122 3.91 5.83 3.88
C THR A 122 3.85 4.54 3.08
N ILE A 123 3.61 4.60 1.75
CA ILE A 123 3.64 3.42 0.87
C ILE A 123 5.03 2.76 0.88
N ARG A 124 6.09 3.55 0.85
CA ARG A 124 7.46 3.07 0.94
C ARG A 124 7.73 2.33 2.26
N ALA A 125 7.32 2.91 3.39
CA ALA A 125 7.43 2.29 4.70
C ALA A 125 6.58 1.01 4.79
N TRP A 126 5.35 1.05 4.29
CA TRP A 126 4.42 -0.08 4.23
C TRP A 126 4.99 -1.28 3.49
N LEU A 127 5.57 -1.04 2.33
CA LEU A 127 6.15 -2.08 1.50
C LEU A 127 7.57 -2.47 1.91
N GLY A 128 8.27 -1.67 2.71
CA GLY A 128 9.67 -1.89 3.07
C GLY A 128 10.59 -1.75 1.86
N HIS A 129 10.41 -0.70 1.05
CA HIS A 129 11.31 -0.36 -0.03
C HIS A 129 12.53 0.37 0.51
N VAL A 130 13.73 -0.17 0.26
CA VAL A 130 15.00 0.45 0.65
C VAL A 130 15.31 1.66 -0.24
N SER A 131 14.93 1.61 -1.53
CA SER A 131 15.17 2.68 -2.49
C SER A 131 13.90 3.46 -2.81
N ILE A 132 14.01 4.78 -2.86
CA ILE A 132 12.96 5.70 -3.30
C ILE A 132 12.56 5.41 -4.75
N ASN A 133 13.55 5.11 -5.62
CA ASN A 133 13.30 4.85 -7.04
C ASN A 133 12.28 3.73 -7.27
N THR A 134 12.26 2.70 -6.42
CA THR A 134 11.30 1.60 -6.53
C THR A 134 9.85 2.07 -6.26
N THR A 135 9.67 3.14 -5.50
CA THR A 135 8.33 3.67 -5.17
C THR A 135 7.92 4.80 -6.13
N ASN A 136 8.87 5.56 -6.67
CA ASN A 136 8.60 6.65 -7.60
C ASN A 136 7.92 6.19 -8.89
N ILE A 137 8.17 4.97 -9.34
CA ILE A 137 7.50 4.35 -10.50
C ILE A 137 5.97 4.45 -10.37
N TYR A 138 5.43 4.36 -9.14
CA TYR A 138 3.99 4.48 -8.91
C TYR A 138 3.50 5.94 -8.94
N ALA A 139 4.34 6.89 -8.53
CA ALA A 139 4.00 8.31 -8.51
C ALA A 139 3.91 8.91 -9.92
N GLU A 140 4.67 8.37 -10.88
CA GLU A 140 4.66 8.84 -12.27
C GLU A 140 3.39 8.47 -13.03
N VAL A 141 2.72 7.39 -12.63
CA VAL A 141 1.63 6.76 -13.39
C VAL A 141 0.27 7.43 -13.16
N ASN A 142 0.09 8.25 -12.10
CA ASN A 142 -1.25 8.72 -11.74
C ASN A 142 -1.48 10.21 -11.98
N MET A 143 -1.79 10.58 -13.23
CA MET A 143 -2.17 11.95 -13.61
C MET A 143 -3.46 12.42 -12.95
N GLU A 144 -4.41 11.51 -12.65
CA GLU A 144 -5.66 11.85 -11.98
C GLU A 144 -5.42 12.34 -10.54
N MET A 145 -4.48 11.71 -9.81
CA MET A 145 -4.09 12.19 -8.49
C MET A 145 -3.42 13.56 -8.55
N LYS A 146 -2.59 13.82 -9.56
CA LYS A 146 -1.96 15.13 -9.76
C LYS A 146 -3.03 16.20 -10.03
N ALA A 147 -4.00 15.90 -10.88
CA ALA A 147 -5.11 16.80 -11.18
C ALA A 147 -5.99 17.05 -9.93
N LYS A 148 -6.29 16.02 -9.15
CA LYS A 148 -7.03 16.13 -7.88
C LYS A 148 -6.27 16.94 -6.83
N ALA A 149 -4.96 16.75 -6.70
CA ALA A 149 -4.13 17.55 -5.81
C ALA A 149 -4.12 19.01 -6.25
N LEU A 150 -4.02 19.28 -7.55
CA LEU A 150 -4.07 20.64 -8.10
C LEU A 150 -5.43 21.30 -7.82
N SER A 151 -6.55 20.59 -8.00
CA SER A 151 -7.89 21.11 -7.70
C SER A 151 -8.08 21.42 -6.22
N ASN A 152 -7.48 20.63 -5.32
CA ASN A 152 -7.52 20.90 -3.88
C ASN A 152 -6.65 22.10 -3.47
N CYS A 153 -5.67 22.48 -4.28
CA CYS A 153 -4.83 23.66 -4.10
C CYS A 153 -5.42 24.91 -4.78
N GLU A 154 -6.48 24.76 -5.56
CA GLU A 154 -7.14 25.88 -6.21
C GLU A 154 -7.86 26.71 -5.13
N ILE A 155 -7.24 27.84 -4.79
CA ILE A 155 -7.84 28.81 -3.87
C ILE A 155 -9.07 29.35 -4.59
N GLU A 156 -10.28 28.95 -4.19
CA GLU A 156 -11.51 29.60 -4.63
C GLU A 156 -11.33 31.10 -4.42
N LYS A 157 -11.30 31.84 -5.51
CA LYS A 157 -11.31 33.34 -5.48
C LYS A 157 -12.64 33.83 -4.92
N LYS A 158 -12.94 33.50 -3.66
CA LYS A 158 -14.13 33.99 -2.94
C LYS A 158 -13.91 35.34 -2.27
N TYR A 159 -12.71 35.88 -2.31
CA TYR A 159 -12.47 37.22 -1.86
C TYR A 159 -12.31 38.16 -3.08
N LYS A 160 -13.36 38.89 -3.45
CA LYS A 160 -13.18 40.20 -4.07
C LYS A 160 -12.49 41.08 -3.03
N VAL A 161 -11.17 40.92 -2.91
CA VAL A 161 -10.38 41.94 -2.22
C VAL A 161 -10.53 43.18 -3.05
N LYS A 162 -11.34 44.11 -2.59
CA LYS A 162 -11.28 45.49 -3.11
C LYS A 162 -9.85 45.92 -2.86
N SER A 163 -9.09 46.06 -3.93
CA SER A 163 -7.68 46.45 -3.84
C SER A 163 -7.65 47.93 -3.45
N HIS A 164 -7.75 48.24 -2.15
CA HIS A 164 -7.70 49.58 -1.58
C HIS A 164 -6.44 50.38 -1.98
N TRP A 165 -5.37 49.66 -2.38
CA TRP A 165 -4.14 50.30 -2.83
C TRP A 165 -4.28 51.05 -4.14
N LYS A 166 -5.25 50.73 -5.02
CA LYS A 166 -5.52 51.46 -6.25
C LYS A 166 -6.19 52.79 -6.03
N ASP A 167 -6.80 52.94 -4.86
CA ASP A 167 -7.52 54.17 -4.47
C ASP A 167 -6.65 55.08 -3.56
N ASP A 168 -5.45 54.60 -3.18
CA ASP A 168 -4.49 55.35 -2.39
C ASP A 168 -3.59 56.23 -3.29
N LYS A 169 -4.00 57.51 -3.46
CA LYS A 169 -3.27 58.48 -4.26
C LYS A 169 -1.81 58.60 -3.89
N LYS A 170 -1.46 58.57 -2.59
CA LYS A 170 -0.07 58.72 -2.13
C LYS A 170 0.79 57.54 -2.55
N LEU A 171 0.23 56.35 -2.53
CA LEU A 171 0.91 55.15 -2.99
C LEU A 171 1.08 55.14 -4.51
N MET A 172 0.07 55.61 -5.26
CA MET A 172 0.16 55.69 -6.70
C MET A 172 1.18 56.76 -7.14
N ASP A 173 1.19 57.93 -6.53
CA ASP A 173 2.17 59.00 -6.81
C ASP A 173 3.60 58.55 -6.49
N PHE A 174 3.79 57.74 -5.45
CA PHE A 174 5.09 57.15 -5.14
C PHE A 174 5.53 56.12 -6.20
N LEU A 175 4.63 55.24 -6.65
CA LEU A 175 4.92 54.24 -7.68
C LEU A 175 5.23 54.88 -9.05
N ASP A 176 4.56 56.00 -9.39
CA ASP A 176 4.80 56.73 -10.63
C ASP A 176 6.10 57.56 -10.59
N SER A 177 6.72 57.72 -9.42
CA SER A 177 7.98 58.42 -9.21
C SER A 177 9.22 57.48 -9.26
N LEU A 178 9.02 56.17 -9.35
CA LEU A 178 10.07 55.14 -9.48
C LEU A 178 10.43 54.90 -10.94
#